data_94f0758bc5dd99830638312daf908fe3
#
_entry.id   94f0758bc5dd99830638312daf908fe3
#
_cell.length_a   1.000
_cell.length_b   1.000
_cell.length_c   1.000
_cell.angle_alpha   90.00
_cell.angle_beta   90.00
_cell.angle_gamma   90.00
#
_symmetry.space_group_name_H-M   'P 1'
#
loop_
_entity.id
_entity.type
_entity.pdbx_description
1 polymer ?
#
loop_
_entity_poly.entity_id
_entity_poly.type
_entity_poly.pdbx_seq_one_letter_code
_entity_poly.pdbx_strand_id
1 'polypeptide(L)'
;MARGKRGAEQDVSKTKRGRLAQHVEPVDPVAEQCHTVAEALQSATVPPVIKEILVDVIPNALAVRRNERHGYQEQMVQTIGNTLHSVEADIQSKLSEAEKRWQQAETTAEELKQEQALAEQAAKATSDLLLEKKAALAQTALKFREAKHGLTEARQAEQAGIQEVNKFAKDIEILALAMNRFEAMKNGTLEPTHAIQEAEHLMNLIEGRLELDATLCAALSNALITPILERSSFTMMVVHQFEDSLRAQIEDLQKQYKTKESSKAALATAVLTAEQVLEIAVGQQMEAAMAFTAENDAHDAKRELVNDKKKTLRDTQPLIRKCASSLARLQIELDKFQQGPLEAFEKLQCRTKETLENTATAAPEGEEAELAQDAEIEASKPATSA
;
A
#
# COMPACT_ATOMS: atom_id res chain seq x y z
N MET A 1 0.43 43.37 0.58
CA MET A 1 -0.51 44.51 0.49
C MET A 1 -1.62 44.20 1.45
N ALA A 2 -1.61 44.67 2.63
CA ALA A 2 -1.91 46.00 3.11
C ALA A 2 -3.41 46.25 3.30
N ARG A 3 -3.74 46.47 4.61
CA ARG A 3 -4.79 47.36 5.14
C ARG A 3 -6.17 46.70 5.30
N GLY A 4 -6.88 46.87 6.39
CA GLY A 4 -6.74 47.77 7.57
C GLY A 4 -7.96 47.71 8.41
N LYS A 5 -7.73 47.87 9.67
CA LYS A 5 -8.32 48.67 10.75
C LYS A 5 -9.79 49.15 10.63
N ARG A 6 -10.54 48.93 11.69
CA ARG A 6 -11.08 49.84 12.75
C ARG A 6 -12.34 49.19 13.30
N GLY A 7 -12.62 48.94 14.54
CA GLY A 7 -12.55 49.88 15.67
C GLY A 7 -13.90 50.54 15.85
N ALA A 8 -14.70 50.01 16.81
CA ALA A 8 -15.71 50.80 17.49
C ALA A 8 -16.03 50.17 18.84
N GLU A 9 -15.44 50.76 19.86
CA GLU A 9 -15.94 50.71 21.21
C GLU A 9 -17.33 51.38 21.21
N GLN A 10 -18.31 50.70 21.79
CA GLN A 10 -19.51 51.37 22.32
C GLN A 10 -19.75 50.94 23.74
N ASP A 11 -19.42 51.91 24.54
CA ASP A 11 -19.79 52.07 25.95
C ASP A 11 -21.32 52.08 26.08
N VAL A 12 -21.91 51.15 26.81
CA VAL A 12 -23.32 51.18 27.17
C VAL A 12 -23.46 51.02 28.67
N SER A 13 -23.69 52.16 29.26
CA SER A 13 -24.12 52.50 30.58
C SER A 13 -24.88 51.42 31.36
N LYS A 14 -24.39 51.12 32.55
CA LYS A 14 -25.06 50.43 33.65
C LYS A 14 -26.37 51.13 34.06
N THR A 15 -27.50 50.57 33.70
CA THR A 15 -28.77 50.83 34.37
C THR A 15 -29.01 49.73 35.40
N LYS A 16 -28.79 50.06 36.66
CA LYS A 16 -29.28 49.32 37.81
C LYS A 16 -30.81 49.33 37.81
N ARG A 17 -31.45 48.26 37.32
CA ARG A 17 -32.85 47.99 37.64
C ARG A 17 -32.89 47.16 38.91
N GLY A 18 -33.46 47.75 39.93
CA GLY A 18 -33.80 47.10 41.18
C GLY A 18 -34.69 45.89 40.93
N ARG A 19 -34.19 44.73 41.33
CA ARG A 19 -34.96 43.50 41.39
C ARG A 19 -35.91 43.61 42.57
N LEU A 20 -37.20 43.87 42.26
CA LEU A 20 -38.27 43.63 43.21
C LEU A 20 -38.20 42.15 43.61
N ALA A 21 -37.90 41.87 44.84
CA ALA A 21 -38.07 40.57 45.44
C ALA A 21 -39.53 40.21 45.36
N GLN A 22 -39.90 39.34 44.42
CA GLN A 22 -41.23 38.69 44.46
C GLN A 22 -41.26 37.85 45.74
N HIS A 23 -42.15 38.19 46.61
CA HIS A 23 -42.52 37.42 47.79
C HIS A 23 -43.12 36.11 47.23
N VAL A 24 -42.32 35.06 47.19
CA VAL A 24 -42.78 33.70 46.85
C VAL A 24 -43.48 33.23 48.14
N GLU A 25 -44.82 33.17 48.08
CA GLU A 25 -45.60 32.50 49.13
C GLU A 25 -45.05 31.06 49.29
N PRO A 26 -44.93 30.55 50.54
CA PRO A 26 -44.45 29.18 50.76
C PRO A 26 -45.47 28.22 50.09
N VAL A 27 -45.05 27.58 49.02
CA VAL A 27 -45.84 26.56 48.31
C VAL A 27 -46.09 25.41 49.28
N ASP A 28 -47.37 25.05 49.49
CA ASP A 28 -47.73 23.88 50.30
C ASP A 28 -47.11 22.61 49.72
N PRO A 29 -46.19 21.97 50.48
CA PRO A 29 -45.46 20.79 49.95
C PRO A 29 -46.36 19.64 49.53
N VAL A 30 -47.58 19.56 50.07
CA VAL A 30 -48.58 18.56 49.66
C VAL A 30 -49.18 18.91 48.31
N ALA A 31 -49.44 20.21 48.07
CA ALA A 31 -49.96 20.66 46.78
C ALA A 31 -48.93 20.47 45.65
N GLU A 32 -47.65 20.70 45.93
CA GLU A 32 -46.57 20.48 45.00
C GLU A 32 -46.39 18.99 44.65
N GLN A 33 -46.42 18.09 45.63
CA GLN A 33 -46.38 16.64 45.43
C GLN A 33 -47.59 16.14 44.62
N CYS A 34 -48.83 16.67 44.93
CA CYS A 34 -50.01 16.36 44.16
C CYS A 34 -49.89 16.81 42.69
N HIS A 35 -49.30 17.98 42.46
CA HIS A 35 -49.06 18.50 41.12
C HIS A 35 -48.06 17.61 40.35
N THR A 36 -46.97 17.18 40.96
CA THR A 36 -45.95 16.28 40.38
C THR A 36 -46.59 14.94 39.98
N VAL A 37 -47.47 14.37 40.80
CA VAL A 37 -48.22 13.15 40.50
C VAL A 37 -49.18 13.38 39.34
N ALA A 38 -49.88 14.53 39.29
CA ALA A 38 -50.82 14.88 38.24
C ALA A 38 -50.13 15.02 36.88
N GLU A 39 -48.96 15.68 36.83
CA GLU A 39 -48.16 15.78 35.60
C GLU A 39 -47.73 14.42 35.10
N ALA A 40 -47.28 13.51 35.96
CA ALA A 40 -46.90 12.18 35.61
C ALA A 40 -48.04 11.35 35.01
N LEU A 41 -49.24 11.47 35.51
CA LEU A 41 -50.40 10.78 34.97
C LEU A 41 -50.79 11.22 33.55
N GLN A 42 -50.40 12.45 33.16
CA GLN A 42 -50.63 12.89 31.76
C GLN A 42 -49.81 12.06 30.77
N SER A 43 -48.68 11.49 31.17
CA SER A 43 -47.86 10.60 30.34
C SER A 43 -48.38 9.17 30.29
N ALA A 44 -49.32 8.78 31.11
CA ALA A 44 -49.85 7.41 31.17
C ALA A 44 -50.58 6.98 29.90
N THR A 45 -50.48 5.69 29.57
CA THR A 45 -51.09 5.08 28.37
C THR A 45 -52.57 4.70 28.62
N VAL A 46 -53.33 5.62 29.25
CA VAL A 46 -54.76 5.42 29.52
C VAL A 46 -55.65 6.37 28.70
N PRO A 47 -56.94 6.05 28.47
CA PRO A 47 -57.86 6.93 27.74
C PRO A 47 -57.93 8.34 28.32
N PRO A 48 -58.03 9.40 27.48
CA PRO A 48 -57.99 10.80 27.94
C PRO A 48 -58.99 11.14 29.03
N VAL A 49 -60.21 10.60 28.93
CA VAL A 49 -61.26 10.79 29.92
C VAL A 49 -60.87 10.23 31.30
N ILE A 50 -60.18 9.10 31.33
CA ILE A 50 -59.67 8.48 32.57
C ILE A 50 -58.55 9.32 33.16
N LYS A 51 -57.64 9.86 32.32
CA LYS A 51 -56.61 10.80 32.79
C LYS A 51 -57.21 12.02 33.46
N GLU A 52 -58.15 12.69 32.84
CA GLU A 52 -58.81 13.85 33.41
C GLU A 52 -59.43 13.54 34.77
N ILE A 53 -60.18 12.44 34.87
CA ILE A 53 -60.81 12.00 36.11
C ILE A 53 -59.75 11.74 37.20
N LEU A 54 -58.67 11.05 36.87
CA LEU A 54 -57.59 10.72 37.81
C LEU A 54 -56.89 12.00 38.29
N VAL A 55 -56.58 12.95 37.41
CA VAL A 55 -55.93 14.23 37.74
C VAL A 55 -56.84 15.08 38.64
N ASP A 56 -58.14 15.17 38.33
CA ASP A 56 -59.11 15.93 39.13
C ASP A 56 -59.35 15.35 40.54
N VAL A 57 -59.15 14.05 40.69
CA VAL A 57 -59.33 13.36 41.98
C VAL A 57 -58.09 13.44 42.89
N ILE A 58 -56.90 13.66 42.33
CA ILE A 58 -55.64 13.73 43.10
C ILE A 58 -55.70 14.61 44.32
N PRO A 59 -56.12 15.90 44.25
CA PRO A 59 -56.17 16.78 45.45
C PRO A 59 -57.14 16.24 46.50
N ASN A 60 -58.25 15.63 46.07
CA ASN A 60 -59.30 15.14 46.97
C ASN A 60 -59.00 13.75 47.56
N ALA A 61 -58.11 12.97 46.93
CA ALA A 61 -57.75 11.64 47.41
C ALA A 61 -56.38 11.60 48.11
N LEU A 62 -55.36 12.20 47.50
CA LEU A 62 -53.99 12.15 48.01
C LEU A 62 -53.69 13.24 49.04
N ALA A 63 -54.30 14.41 48.99
CA ALA A 63 -54.13 15.44 50.00
C ALA A 63 -54.77 15.09 51.35
N VAL A 64 -55.74 14.12 51.35
CA VAL A 64 -56.35 13.61 52.59
C VAL A 64 -55.41 12.57 53.22
N ARG A 65 -55.26 12.60 54.56
CA ARG A 65 -54.42 11.64 55.30
C ARG A 65 -55.02 10.23 55.23
N ARG A 66 -54.20 9.22 55.20
CA ARG A 66 -54.61 7.83 55.03
C ARG A 66 -55.69 7.38 56.01
N ASN A 67 -55.58 7.81 57.31
CA ASN A 67 -56.53 7.45 58.37
C ASN A 67 -57.89 8.17 58.25
N GLU A 68 -57.99 9.22 57.42
CA GLU A 68 -59.17 10.06 57.22
C GLU A 68 -59.85 9.80 55.86
N ARG A 69 -59.25 8.90 55.02
CA ARG A 69 -59.78 8.54 53.69
C ARG A 69 -61.03 7.65 53.80
N HIS A 70 -62.02 7.99 53.00
CA HIS A 70 -63.13 7.08 52.74
C HIS A 70 -62.73 5.93 51.81
N GLY A 71 -63.49 4.81 51.86
CA GLY A 71 -63.19 3.65 51.03
C GLY A 71 -63.10 3.95 49.53
N TYR A 72 -63.88 4.91 49.00
CA TYR A 72 -63.80 5.34 47.63
C TYR A 72 -62.49 6.12 47.34
N GLN A 73 -62.05 6.96 48.24
CA GLN A 73 -60.78 7.68 48.08
C GLN A 73 -59.59 6.72 48.10
N GLU A 74 -59.61 5.68 48.92
CA GLU A 74 -58.57 4.65 48.96
C GLU A 74 -58.53 3.83 47.67
N GLN A 75 -59.70 3.53 47.04
CA GLN A 75 -59.74 2.91 45.73
C GLN A 75 -59.16 3.80 44.62
N MET A 76 -59.40 5.13 44.69
CA MET A 76 -58.81 6.07 43.77
C MET A 76 -57.29 6.16 43.93
N VAL A 77 -56.78 6.17 45.17
CA VAL A 77 -55.33 6.12 45.48
C VAL A 77 -54.70 4.87 44.89
N GLN A 78 -55.33 3.72 45.05
CA GLN A 78 -54.84 2.46 44.45
C GLN A 78 -54.85 2.52 42.89
N THR A 79 -55.87 3.12 42.31
CA THR A 79 -55.96 3.27 40.84
C THR A 79 -54.89 4.22 40.32
N ILE A 80 -54.61 5.33 41.03
CA ILE A 80 -53.49 6.25 40.72
C ILE A 80 -52.15 5.50 40.80
N GLY A 81 -51.92 4.75 41.87
CA GLY A 81 -50.72 3.97 42.08
C GLY A 81 -50.50 2.93 40.96
N ASN A 82 -51.51 2.15 40.64
CA ASN A 82 -51.43 1.18 39.54
C ASN A 82 -51.14 1.83 38.16
N THR A 83 -51.70 3.05 37.95
CA THR A 83 -51.45 3.80 36.71
C THR A 83 -49.99 4.30 36.67
N LEU A 84 -49.44 4.82 37.78
CA LEU A 84 -48.05 5.23 37.86
C LEU A 84 -47.07 4.06 37.66
N HIS A 85 -47.33 2.92 38.30
CA HIS A 85 -46.51 1.71 38.06
C HIS A 85 -46.64 1.19 36.64
N SER A 86 -47.79 1.37 35.96
CA SER A 86 -47.90 1.06 34.53
C SER A 86 -47.03 1.98 33.68
N VAL A 87 -46.94 3.28 34.00
CA VAL A 87 -46.05 4.22 33.34
C VAL A 87 -44.58 3.84 33.55
N GLU A 88 -44.22 3.50 34.80
CA GLU A 88 -42.87 3.03 35.13
C GLU A 88 -42.51 1.77 34.30
N ALA A 89 -43.38 0.78 34.24
CA ALA A 89 -43.19 -0.43 33.45
C ALA A 89 -43.02 -0.16 31.96
N ASP A 90 -43.77 0.80 31.42
CA ASP A 90 -43.66 1.24 30.02
C ASP A 90 -42.29 1.89 29.76
N ILE A 91 -41.79 2.71 30.66
CA ILE A 91 -40.43 3.33 30.56
C ILE A 91 -39.36 2.24 30.68
N GLN A 92 -39.48 1.30 31.63
CA GLN A 92 -38.54 0.18 31.79
C GLN A 92 -38.55 -0.74 30.55
N SER A 93 -39.72 -1.00 29.94
CA SER A 93 -39.79 -1.77 28.71
C SER A 93 -39.04 -1.08 27.54
N LYS A 94 -39.27 0.23 27.36
CA LYS A 94 -38.56 1.03 26.34
C LYS A 94 -37.05 1.06 26.61
N LEU A 95 -36.64 1.14 27.87
CA LEU A 95 -35.25 1.10 28.30
C LEU A 95 -34.60 -0.23 27.91
N SER A 96 -35.26 -1.36 28.22
CA SER A 96 -34.79 -2.70 27.86
C SER A 96 -34.65 -2.89 26.34
N GLU A 97 -35.60 -2.37 25.55
CA GLU A 97 -35.48 -2.39 24.09
C GLU A 97 -34.34 -1.53 23.57
N ALA A 98 -34.14 -0.35 24.15
CA ALA A 98 -33.04 0.55 23.77
C ALA A 98 -31.68 -0.08 24.11
N GLU A 99 -31.59 -0.76 25.25
CA GLU A 99 -30.37 -1.50 25.66
C GLU A 99 -30.05 -2.63 24.68
N LYS A 100 -31.04 -3.44 24.30
CA LYS A 100 -30.84 -4.51 23.30
C LYS A 100 -30.37 -3.94 21.97
N ARG A 101 -30.96 -2.82 21.51
CA ARG A 101 -30.54 -2.17 20.25
C ARG A 101 -29.12 -1.61 20.33
N TRP A 102 -28.75 -1.04 21.49
CA TRP A 102 -27.39 -0.57 21.70
C TRP A 102 -26.39 -1.73 21.70
N GLN A 103 -26.65 -2.81 22.43
CA GLN A 103 -25.81 -4.00 22.48
C GLN A 103 -25.63 -4.63 21.09
N GLN A 104 -26.71 -4.73 20.31
CA GLN A 104 -26.62 -5.23 18.91
C GLN A 104 -25.75 -4.34 18.05
N ALA A 105 -25.90 -3.02 18.14
CA ALA A 105 -25.07 -2.09 17.36
C ALA A 105 -23.60 -2.15 17.78
N GLU A 106 -23.31 -2.33 19.04
CA GLU A 106 -21.95 -2.47 19.57
C GLU A 106 -21.29 -3.79 19.11
N THR A 107 -22.05 -4.90 19.19
CA THR A 107 -21.58 -6.21 18.71
C THR A 107 -21.26 -6.17 17.22
N THR A 108 -22.16 -5.59 16.40
CA THR A 108 -21.93 -5.42 14.96
C THR A 108 -20.69 -4.56 14.67
N ALA A 109 -20.45 -3.52 15.46
CA ALA A 109 -19.26 -2.69 15.28
C ALA A 109 -17.98 -3.43 15.65
N GLU A 110 -18.02 -4.29 16.65
CA GLU A 110 -16.86 -5.11 17.03
C GLU A 110 -16.54 -6.17 15.97
N GLU A 111 -17.57 -6.83 15.43
CA GLU A 111 -17.43 -7.75 14.30
C GLU A 111 -16.79 -7.05 13.08
N LEU A 112 -17.29 -5.85 12.73
CA LEU A 112 -16.74 -5.06 11.63
C LEU A 112 -15.27 -4.62 11.87
N LYS A 113 -14.88 -4.32 13.10
CA LYS A 113 -13.47 -4.05 13.45
C LYS A 113 -12.58 -5.27 13.26
N GLN A 114 -13.07 -6.44 13.67
CA GLN A 114 -12.33 -7.70 13.47
C GLN A 114 -12.18 -8.01 11.97
N GLU A 115 -13.26 -7.86 11.19
CA GLU A 115 -13.21 -8.02 9.73
C GLU A 115 -12.25 -7.01 9.06
N GLN A 116 -12.24 -5.75 9.52
CA GLN A 116 -11.29 -4.75 9.04
C GLN A 116 -9.85 -5.18 9.35
N ALA A 117 -9.55 -5.63 10.56
CA ALA A 117 -8.21 -6.08 10.95
C ALA A 117 -7.73 -7.27 10.11
N LEU A 118 -8.61 -8.25 9.84
CA LEU A 118 -8.31 -9.37 8.96
C LEU A 118 -8.06 -8.92 7.51
N ALA A 119 -8.86 -7.99 7.00
CA ALA A 119 -8.66 -7.43 5.66
C ALA A 119 -7.33 -6.65 5.57
N GLU A 120 -6.95 -5.87 6.59
CA GLU A 120 -5.67 -5.16 6.64
C GLU A 120 -4.49 -6.14 6.68
N GLN A 121 -4.60 -7.23 7.44
CA GLN A 121 -3.57 -8.27 7.47
C GLN A 121 -3.43 -8.95 6.11
N ALA A 122 -4.55 -9.26 5.44
CA ALA A 122 -4.53 -9.84 4.09
C ALA A 122 -3.93 -8.87 3.06
N ALA A 123 -4.25 -7.58 3.13
CA ALA A 123 -3.69 -6.56 2.24
C ALA A 123 -2.18 -6.37 2.47
N LYS A 124 -1.71 -6.49 3.71
CA LYS A 124 -0.28 -6.46 4.02
C LYS A 124 0.44 -7.68 3.42
N ALA A 125 -0.11 -8.88 3.58
CA ALA A 125 0.48 -10.10 3.02
C ALA A 125 0.59 -10.03 1.48
N THR A 126 -0.43 -9.53 0.77
CA THR A 126 -0.34 -9.32 -0.69
C THR A 126 0.64 -8.22 -1.06
N SER A 127 0.81 -7.18 -0.24
CA SER A 127 1.84 -6.15 -0.45
C SER A 127 3.26 -6.72 -0.37
N ASP A 128 3.52 -7.61 0.58
CA ASP A 128 4.82 -8.27 0.74
C ASP A 128 5.10 -9.20 -0.46
N LEU A 129 4.10 -9.97 -0.91
CA LEU A 129 4.19 -10.79 -2.12
C LEU A 129 4.41 -9.94 -3.39
N LEU A 130 3.75 -8.81 -3.51
CA LEU A 130 3.94 -7.88 -4.64
C LEU A 130 5.38 -7.37 -4.71
N LEU A 131 6.00 -7.06 -3.57
CA LEU A 131 7.41 -6.66 -3.50
C LEU A 131 8.34 -7.80 -3.96
N GLU A 132 8.05 -9.04 -3.57
CA GLU A 132 8.79 -10.22 -4.02
C GLU A 132 8.67 -10.41 -5.55
N LYS A 133 7.45 -10.33 -6.10
CA LYS A 133 7.23 -10.46 -7.55
C LYS A 133 7.90 -9.33 -8.33
N LYS A 134 7.88 -8.11 -7.80
CA LYS A 134 8.60 -6.96 -8.38
C LYS A 134 10.12 -7.20 -8.41
N ALA A 135 10.70 -7.74 -7.35
CA ALA A 135 12.11 -8.09 -7.30
C ALA A 135 12.46 -9.20 -8.31
N ALA A 136 11.61 -10.24 -8.42
CA ALA A 136 11.77 -11.30 -9.40
C ALA A 136 11.70 -10.78 -10.85
N LEU A 137 10.77 -9.89 -11.16
CA LEU A 137 10.67 -9.23 -12.48
C LEU A 137 11.91 -8.40 -12.79
N ALA A 138 12.45 -7.66 -11.82
CA ALA A 138 13.68 -6.90 -12.01
C ALA A 138 14.87 -7.82 -12.28
N GLN A 139 14.97 -8.95 -11.58
CA GLN A 139 16.04 -9.92 -11.80
C GLN A 139 15.95 -10.59 -13.18
N THR A 140 14.75 -10.97 -13.63
CA THR A 140 14.57 -11.54 -14.99
C THR A 140 14.86 -10.51 -16.07
N ALA A 141 14.54 -9.23 -15.88
CA ALA A 141 14.89 -8.15 -16.80
C ALA A 141 16.42 -7.96 -16.93
N LEU A 142 17.17 -8.12 -15.84
CA LEU A 142 18.64 -8.12 -15.89
C LEU A 142 19.17 -9.31 -16.70
N LYS A 143 18.69 -10.53 -16.44
CA LYS A 143 19.05 -11.73 -17.21
C LYS A 143 18.75 -11.58 -18.70
N PHE A 144 17.59 -11.03 -19.06
CA PHE A 144 17.25 -10.73 -20.44
C PHE A 144 18.25 -9.76 -21.09
N ARG A 145 18.62 -8.70 -20.38
CA ARG A 145 19.62 -7.74 -20.87
C ARG A 145 20.97 -8.38 -21.09
N GLU A 146 21.42 -9.21 -20.15
CA GLU A 146 22.68 -9.96 -20.25
C GLU A 146 22.66 -10.95 -21.42
N ALA A 147 21.59 -11.72 -21.58
CA ALA A 147 21.44 -12.64 -22.70
C ALA A 147 21.43 -11.92 -24.05
N LYS A 148 20.76 -10.77 -24.14
CA LYS A 148 20.77 -9.94 -25.36
C LYS A 148 22.17 -9.40 -25.68
N HIS A 149 22.93 -8.99 -24.67
CA HIS A 149 24.31 -8.55 -24.84
C HIS A 149 25.20 -9.71 -25.31
N GLY A 150 25.10 -10.86 -24.65
CA GLY A 150 25.85 -12.06 -25.04
C GLY A 150 25.56 -12.51 -26.48
N LEU A 151 24.30 -12.45 -26.95
CA LEU A 151 23.99 -12.72 -28.35
C LEU A 151 24.65 -11.71 -29.31
N THR A 152 24.65 -10.43 -28.93
CA THR A 152 25.30 -9.38 -29.75
C THR A 152 26.78 -9.63 -29.88
N GLU A 153 27.46 -9.97 -28.78
CA GLU A 153 28.90 -10.29 -28.75
C GLU A 153 29.20 -11.54 -29.57
N ALA A 154 28.41 -12.62 -29.41
CA ALA A 154 28.57 -13.84 -30.17
C ALA A 154 28.45 -13.62 -31.69
N ARG A 155 27.46 -12.82 -32.14
CA ARG A 155 27.28 -12.44 -33.54
C ARG A 155 28.43 -11.58 -34.07
N GLN A 156 28.96 -10.66 -33.29
CA GLN A 156 30.12 -9.86 -33.65
C GLN A 156 31.37 -10.74 -33.82
N ALA A 157 31.59 -11.68 -32.88
CA ALA A 157 32.71 -12.63 -32.96
C ALA A 157 32.59 -13.55 -34.18
N GLU A 158 31.40 -14.04 -34.46
CA GLU A 158 31.16 -14.85 -35.69
C GLU A 158 31.47 -14.05 -36.96
N GLN A 159 30.97 -12.83 -37.06
CA GLN A 159 31.22 -11.96 -38.19
C GLN A 159 32.70 -11.65 -38.39
N ALA A 160 33.42 -11.36 -37.30
CA ALA A 160 34.86 -11.14 -37.32
C ALA A 160 35.63 -12.39 -37.75
N GLY A 161 35.23 -13.57 -37.24
CA GLY A 161 35.80 -14.84 -37.65
C GLY A 161 35.57 -15.14 -39.13
N ILE A 162 34.39 -14.88 -39.68
CA ILE A 162 34.11 -15.01 -41.12
C ILE A 162 34.99 -14.07 -41.95
N GLN A 163 35.19 -12.82 -41.50
CA GLN A 163 36.04 -11.85 -42.19
C GLN A 163 37.51 -12.31 -42.23
N GLU A 164 38.01 -12.84 -41.08
CA GLU A 164 39.37 -13.39 -41.02
C GLU A 164 39.56 -14.57 -41.99
N VAL A 165 38.65 -15.56 -41.98
CA VAL A 165 38.70 -16.69 -42.87
C VAL A 165 38.71 -16.22 -44.34
N ASN A 166 37.83 -15.29 -44.71
CA ASN A 166 37.77 -14.74 -46.05
C ASN A 166 39.06 -13.99 -46.43
N LYS A 167 39.69 -13.32 -45.50
CA LYS A 167 41.00 -12.65 -45.73
C LYS A 167 42.10 -13.67 -46.04
N PHE A 168 42.23 -14.72 -45.20
CA PHE A 168 43.20 -15.80 -45.47
C PHE A 168 42.95 -16.49 -46.80
N ALA A 169 41.69 -16.78 -47.11
CA ALA A 169 41.34 -17.38 -48.42
C ALA A 169 41.80 -16.52 -49.60
N LYS A 170 41.55 -15.20 -49.56
CA LYS A 170 42.00 -14.25 -50.58
C LYS A 170 43.54 -14.14 -50.64
N ASP A 171 44.21 -14.11 -49.51
CA ASP A 171 45.68 -14.00 -49.51
C ASP A 171 46.33 -15.30 -50.08
N ILE A 172 45.76 -16.47 -49.77
CA ILE A 172 46.17 -17.75 -50.41
C ILE A 172 45.96 -17.72 -51.90
N GLU A 173 44.78 -17.26 -52.37
CA GLU A 173 44.48 -17.16 -53.81
C GLU A 173 45.46 -16.22 -54.55
N ILE A 174 45.76 -15.05 -53.96
CA ILE A 174 46.70 -14.08 -54.52
C ILE A 174 48.10 -14.63 -54.53
N LEU A 175 48.58 -15.31 -53.48
CA LEU A 175 49.92 -15.90 -53.45
C LEU A 175 50.04 -17.14 -54.38
N ALA A 176 48.95 -17.89 -54.55
CA ALA A 176 48.90 -18.98 -55.57
C ALA A 176 49.01 -18.42 -57.00
N LEU A 177 48.34 -17.29 -57.28
CA LEU A 177 48.49 -16.57 -58.55
C LEU A 177 49.93 -16.06 -58.72
N ALA A 178 50.52 -15.53 -57.67
CA ALA A 178 51.91 -15.09 -57.64
C ALA A 178 52.89 -16.26 -57.93
N MET A 179 52.64 -17.45 -57.33
CA MET A 179 53.39 -18.66 -57.57
C MET A 179 53.30 -19.12 -59.05
N ASN A 180 52.12 -19.13 -59.66
CA ASN A 180 51.92 -19.50 -61.07
C ASN A 180 52.70 -18.53 -61.99
N ARG A 181 52.63 -17.23 -61.74
CA ARG A 181 53.41 -16.23 -62.53
C ARG A 181 54.93 -16.41 -62.36
N PHE A 182 55.32 -16.61 -61.12
CA PHE A 182 56.75 -16.89 -60.82
C PHE A 182 57.26 -18.12 -61.51
N GLU A 183 56.52 -19.22 -61.52
CA GLU A 183 56.86 -20.44 -62.23
C GLU A 183 57.00 -20.24 -63.78
N ALA A 184 56.10 -19.45 -64.40
CA ALA A 184 56.15 -19.08 -65.77
C ALA A 184 57.47 -18.29 -66.10
N MET A 185 57.84 -17.36 -65.23
CA MET A 185 59.11 -16.55 -65.36
C MET A 185 60.35 -17.42 -65.10
N LYS A 186 60.27 -18.31 -64.09
CA LYS A 186 61.38 -19.22 -63.75
C LYS A 186 61.68 -20.14 -64.93
N ASN A 187 60.68 -20.64 -65.60
CA ASN A 187 60.80 -21.56 -66.72
C ASN A 187 61.06 -20.90 -68.10
N GLY A 188 61.15 -19.55 -68.15
CA GLY A 188 61.44 -18.79 -69.36
C GLY A 188 60.43 -18.90 -70.48
N THR A 189 59.16 -19.11 -70.11
CA THR A 189 58.07 -19.24 -71.08
C THR A 189 57.60 -17.90 -71.62
N LEU A 190 58.11 -16.76 -71.07
CA LEU A 190 57.71 -15.40 -71.38
C LEU A 190 58.71 -14.72 -72.33
N GLU A 191 58.24 -13.86 -73.24
CA GLU A 191 59.09 -13.05 -74.07
C GLU A 191 59.77 -11.93 -73.20
N PRO A 192 61.00 -11.53 -73.54
CA PRO A 192 61.75 -10.55 -72.66
C PRO A 192 61.02 -9.23 -72.40
N THR A 193 60.23 -8.78 -73.40
CA THR A 193 59.45 -7.51 -73.26
C THR A 193 58.32 -7.65 -72.28
N HIS A 194 57.72 -8.80 -72.09
CA HIS A 194 56.66 -9.10 -71.15
C HIS A 194 57.23 -9.44 -69.74
N ALA A 195 58.47 -9.94 -69.69
CA ALA A 195 59.12 -10.33 -68.39
C ALA A 195 59.22 -9.18 -67.38
N ILE A 196 59.46 -7.96 -67.85
CA ILE A 196 59.53 -6.77 -66.95
C ILE A 196 58.19 -6.47 -66.37
N GLN A 197 57.12 -6.43 -67.15
CA GLN A 197 55.76 -6.17 -66.71
C GLN A 197 55.27 -7.25 -65.75
N GLU A 198 55.56 -8.51 -66.02
CA GLU A 198 55.19 -9.64 -65.17
C GLU A 198 55.95 -9.65 -63.84
N ALA A 199 57.24 -9.21 -63.85
CA ALA A 199 57.99 -9.04 -62.62
C ALA A 199 57.39 -7.95 -61.72
N GLU A 200 57.01 -6.78 -62.28
CA GLU A 200 56.32 -5.73 -61.57
C GLU A 200 54.95 -6.24 -61.01
N HIS A 201 54.15 -6.94 -61.80
CA HIS A 201 52.89 -7.55 -61.35
C HIS A 201 53.14 -8.53 -60.21
N LEU A 202 54.11 -9.40 -60.31
CA LEU A 202 54.48 -10.35 -59.25
C LEU A 202 54.83 -9.60 -57.95
N MET A 203 55.67 -8.57 -58.04
CA MET A 203 56.06 -7.77 -56.83
C MET A 203 54.83 -7.13 -56.19
N ASN A 204 53.89 -6.57 -56.96
CA ASN A 204 52.64 -5.99 -56.44
C ASN A 204 51.76 -7.04 -55.76
N LEU A 205 51.71 -8.30 -56.28
CA LEU A 205 50.90 -9.38 -55.65
C LEU A 205 51.44 -9.81 -54.30
N ILE A 206 52.78 -9.82 -54.13
CA ILE A 206 53.42 -10.25 -52.89
C ILE A 206 53.60 -9.12 -51.86
N GLU A 207 53.48 -7.83 -52.29
CA GLU A 207 53.62 -6.69 -51.41
C GLU A 207 52.64 -6.75 -50.23
N GLY A 208 53.17 -6.61 -49.00
CA GLY A 208 52.39 -6.70 -47.75
C GLY A 208 51.85 -8.09 -47.40
N ARG A 209 52.14 -9.16 -48.20
CA ARG A 209 51.71 -10.56 -47.97
C ARG A 209 52.89 -11.50 -47.71
N LEU A 210 54.04 -11.17 -48.27
CA LEU A 210 55.28 -11.92 -48.08
C LEU A 210 56.37 -11.01 -47.49
N GLU A 211 56.89 -11.35 -46.33
CA GLU A 211 57.98 -10.63 -45.75
C GLU A 211 59.30 -11.05 -46.40
N LEU A 212 59.76 -10.21 -47.31
CA LEU A 212 61.07 -10.39 -47.98
C LEU A 212 62.03 -9.30 -47.55
N ASP A 213 63.30 -9.68 -47.43
CA ASP A 213 64.38 -8.73 -47.27
C ASP A 213 64.46 -7.78 -48.50
N ALA A 214 64.62 -6.49 -48.26
CA ALA A 214 64.71 -5.48 -49.30
C ALA A 214 65.80 -5.79 -50.33
N THR A 215 66.87 -6.42 -49.90
CA THR A 215 68.01 -6.86 -50.76
C THR A 215 67.56 -8.01 -51.70
N LEU A 216 66.73 -8.95 -51.15
CA LEU A 216 66.18 -10.07 -51.90
C LEU A 216 65.16 -9.57 -52.94
N CYS A 217 64.28 -8.61 -52.57
CA CYS A 217 63.32 -7.98 -53.45
C CYS A 217 64.01 -7.29 -54.66
N ALA A 218 65.05 -6.48 -54.38
CA ALA A 218 65.82 -5.79 -55.43
C ALA A 218 66.58 -6.76 -56.36
N ALA A 219 67.15 -7.83 -55.79
CA ALA A 219 67.87 -8.86 -56.54
C ALA A 219 66.89 -9.74 -57.35
N LEU A 220 65.67 -10.02 -56.84
CA LEU A 220 64.66 -10.85 -57.46
C LEU A 220 64.17 -10.25 -58.79
N SER A 221 63.83 -8.98 -58.84
CA SER A 221 63.36 -8.32 -60.07
C SER A 221 64.36 -8.48 -61.18
N ASN A 222 65.65 -8.25 -60.94
CA ASN A 222 66.73 -8.45 -61.89
C ASN A 222 66.91 -9.95 -62.27
N ALA A 223 66.85 -10.84 -61.29
CA ALA A 223 66.97 -12.28 -61.46
C ALA A 223 65.90 -12.88 -62.37
N LEU A 224 64.65 -12.37 -62.27
CA LEU A 224 63.50 -12.87 -63.03
C LEU A 224 63.52 -12.34 -64.50
N ILE A 225 64.03 -11.17 -64.77
CA ILE A 225 64.17 -10.58 -66.11
C ILE A 225 65.31 -11.21 -66.88
N THR A 226 66.35 -11.71 -66.19
CA THR A 226 67.54 -12.31 -66.82
C THR A 226 67.18 -13.63 -67.54
N PRO A 227 67.50 -13.76 -68.88
CA PRO A 227 67.28 -15.02 -69.62
C PRO A 227 67.91 -16.24 -68.94
N ILE A 228 67.26 -17.41 -68.97
CA ILE A 228 67.70 -18.62 -68.22
C ILE A 228 69.18 -18.99 -68.52
N LEU A 229 69.57 -18.88 -69.78
CA LEU A 229 70.93 -19.25 -70.24
C LEU A 229 71.98 -18.29 -69.68
N GLU A 230 71.60 -17.08 -69.26
CA GLU A 230 72.52 -16.04 -68.76
C GLU A 230 72.48 -15.91 -67.24
N ARG A 231 71.63 -16.70 -66.50
CA ARG A 231 71.53 -16.68 -65.07
C ARG A 231 72.76 -17.20 -64.36
N SER A 232 73.36 -16.37 -63.56
CA SER A 232 74.51 -16.76 -62.71
C SER A 232 74.08 -17.68 -61.57
N SER A 233 75.06 -18.37 -60.93
CA SER A 233 74.76 -19.14 -59.72
C SER A 233 74.08 -18.33 -58.58
N PHE A 234 74.47 -17.07 -58.48
CA PHE A 234 73.86 -16.13 -57.52
C PHE A 234 72.37 -15.84 -57.90
N THR A 235 72.13 -15.57 -59.17
CA THR A 235 70.79 -15.35 -59.68
C THR A 235 69.87 -16.56 -59.42
N MET A 236 70.38 -17.78 -59.69
CA MET A 236 69.65 -19.02 -59.40
C MET A 236 69.36 -19.18 -57.88
N MET A 237 70.36 -18.85 -57.03
CA MET A 237 70.13 -18.91 -55.58
C MET A 237 68.99 -17.95 -55.12
N VAL A 238 68.98 -16.71 -55.62
CA VAL A 238 67.85 -15.75 -55.34
C VAL A 238 66.50 -16.29 -55.77
N VAL A 239 66.42 -16.90 -56.94
CA VAL A 239 65.19 -17.50 -57.47
C VAL A 239 64.70 -18.64 -56.57
N HIS A 240 65.62 -19.53 -56.14
CA HIS A 240 65.24 -20.64 -55.24
C HIS A 240 64.84 -20.15 -53.86
N GLN A 241 65.59 -19.21 -53.29
CA GLN A 241 65.21 -18.67 -51.97
C GLN A 241 63.87 -17.98 -51.98
N PHE A 242 63.52 -17.25 -53.02
CA PHE A 242 62.19 -16.68 -53.18
C PHE A 242 61.11 -17.78 -53.30
N GLU A 243 61.33 -18.83 -54.13
CA GLU A 243 60.45 -19.96 -54.24
C GLU A 243 60.16 -20.61 -52.90
N ASP A 244 61.21 -20.90 -52.14
CA ASP A 244 61.08 -21.52 -50.80
C ASP A 244 60.31 -20.61 -49.85
N SER A 245 60.61 -19.30 -49.82
CA SER A 245 59.88 -18.33 -48.99
C SER A 245 58.40 -18.22 -49.39
N LEU A 246 58.08 -18.19 -50.70
CA LEU A 246 56.71 -18.10 -51.17
C LEU A 246 55.95 -19.39 -50.86
N ARG A 247 56.54 -20.57 -51.02
CA ARG A 247 55.93 -21.86 -50.66
C ARG A 247 55.68 -21.95 -49.14
N ALA A 248 56.64 -21.59 -48.33
CA ALA A 248 56.53 -21.60 -46.87
C ALA A 248 55.40 -20.68 -46.39
N GLN A 249 55.24 -19.48 -46.99
CA GLN A 249 54.18 -18.56 -46.68
C GLN A 249 52.78 -19.10 -47.05
N ILE A 250 52.67 -19.71 -48.26
CA ILE A 250 51.41 -20.35 -48.70
C ILE A 250 51.05 -21.50 -47.74
N GLU A 251 51.98 -22.32 -47.35
CA GLU A 251 51.75 -23.43 -46.40
C GLU A 251 51.31 -22.93 -45.03
N ASP A 252 51.95 -21.86 -44.55
CA ASP A 252 51.59 -21.24 -43.23
C ASP A 252 50.19 -20.65 -43.27
N LEU A 253 49.86 -19.89 -44.32
CA LEU A 253 48.50 -19.35 -44.51
C LEU A 253 47.46 -20.46 -44.65
N GLN A 254 47.76 -21.56 -45.32
CA GLN A 254 46.88 -22.73 -45.42
C GLN A 254 46.65 -23.41 -44.06
N LYS A 255 47.66 -23.49 -43.20
CA LYS A 255 47.52 -23.97 -41.81
C LYS A 255 46.64 -23.03 -40.99
N GLN A 256 46.91 -21.73 -41.07
CA GLN A 256 46.10 -20.71 -40.39
C GLN A 256 44.63 -20.73 -40.88
N TYR A 257 44.41 -20.81 -42.19
CA TYR A 257 43.05 -20.94 -42.79
C TYR A 257 42.30 -22.14 -42.20
N LYS A 258 42.92 -23.34 -42.21
CA LYS A 258 42.29 -24.56 -41.67
C LYS A 258 41.93 -24.41 -40.19
N THR A 259 42.82 -23.80 -39.42
CA THR A 259 42.55 -23.54 -37.99
C THR A 259 41.40 -22.56 -37.76
N LYS A 260 41.36 -21.49 -38.54
CA LYS A 260 40.28 -20.48 -38.46
C LYS A 260 38.95 -21.01 -39.00
N GLU A 261 38.97 -21.84 -40.04
CA GLU A 261 37.75 -22.48 -40.57
C GLU A 261 37.14 -23.46 -39.56
N SER A 262 37.97 -24.20 -38.83
CA SER A 262 37.45 -25.05 -37.74
C SER A 262 36.87 -24.21 -36.58
N SER A 263 37.43 -23.04 -36.27
CA SER A 263 36.91 -22.11 -35.25
C SER A 263 35.57 -21.49 -35.67
N LYS A 264 35.34 -21.27 -36.94
CA LYS A 264 34.07 -20.71 -37.45
C LYS A 264 32.85 -21.56 -37.08
N ALA A 265 32.93 -22.90 -37.13
CA ALA A 265 31.87 -23.79 -36.67
C ALA A 265 31.57 -23.62 -35.17
N ALA A 266 32.61 -23.45 -34.37
CA ALA A 266 32.44 -23.18 -32.91
C ALA A 266 31.76 -21.83 -32.67
N LEU A 267 32.13 -20.79 -33.43
CA LEU A 267 31.47 -19.46 -33.31
C LEU A 267 29.99 -19.51 -33.71
N ALA A 268 29.64 -20.22 -34.78
CA ALA A 268 28.26 -20.44 -35.19
C ALA A 268 27.45 -21.17 -34.07
N THR A 269 28.06 -22.20 -33.45
CA THR A 269 27.42 -22.89 -32.32
C THR A 269 27.23 -21.97 -31.13
N ALA A 270 28.20 -21.05 -30.84
CA ALA A 270 28.09 -20.07 -29.79
C ALA A 270 26.90 -19.09 -30.00
N VAL A 271 26.69 -18.68 -31.27
CA VAL A 271 25.51 -17.84 -31.62
C VAL A 271 24.19 -18.61 -31.37
N LEU A 272 24.09 -19.85 -31.78
CA LEU A 272 22.89 -20.67 -31.53
C LEU A 272 22.62 -20.85 -30.03
N THR A 273 23.68 -21.09 -29.25
CA THR A 273 23.56 -21.19 -27.79
C THR A 273 23.10 -19.88 -27.18
N ALA A 274 23.64 -18.75 -27.61
CA ALA A 274 23.23 -17.44 -27.13
C ALA A 274 21.79 -17.10 -27.51
N GLU A 275 21.31 -17.53 -28.67
CA GLU A 275 19.91 -17.41 -29.09
C GLU A 275 18.98 -18.21 -28.17
N GLN A 276 19.34 -19.43 -27.82
CA GLN A 276 18.58 -20.28 -26.90
C GLN A 276 18.52 -19.66 -25.50
N VAL A 277 19.63 -19.11 -25.01
CA VAL A 277 19.69 -18.41 -23.70
C VAL A 277 18.79 -17.18 -23.72
N LEU A 278 18.77 -16.43 -24.82
CA LEU A 278 17.89 -15.27 -24.96
C LEU A 278 16.40 -15.69 -24.97
N GLU A 279 16.04 -16.74 -25.69
CA GLU A 279 14.67 -17.27 -25.73
C GLU A 279 14.17 -17.68 -24.35
N ILE A 280 15.00 -18.39 -23.58
CA ILE A 280 14.70 -18.77 -22.19
C ILE A 280 14.52 -17.51 -21.33
N ALA A 281 15.41 -16.53 -21.46
CA ALA A 281 15.33 -15.29 -20.70
C ALA A 281 14.06 -14.47 -21.01
N VAL A 282 13.63 -14.45 -22.28
CA VAL A 282 12.35 -13.84 -22.70
C VAL A 282 11.15 -14.54 -22.04
N GLY A 283 11.13 -15.88 -22.07
CA GLY A 283 10.09 -16.67 -21.42
C GLY A 283 10.00 -16.38 -19.92
N GLN A 284 11.13 -16.41 -19.22
CA GLN A 284 11.19 -16.10 -17.79
C GLN A 284 10.72 -14.67 -17.46
N GLN A 285 11.10 -13.69 -18.29
CA GLN A 285 10.64 -12.31 -18.10
C GLN A 285 9.14 -12.17 -18.28
N MET A 286 8.57 -12.84 -19.28
CA MET A 286 7.14 -12.82 -19.54
C MET A 286 6.34 -13.47 -18.41
N GLU A 287 6.79 -14.63 -17.89
CA GLU A 287 6.19 -15.29 -16.73
C GLU A 287 6.23 -14.41 -15.48
N ALA A 288 7.39 -13.78 -15.21
CA ALA A 288 7.54 -12.88 -14.09
C ALA A 288 6.65 -11.62 -14.21
N ALA A 289 6.47 -11.09 -15.42
CA ALA A 289 5.58 -9.97 -15.68
C ALA A 289 4.10 -10.34 -15.47
N MET A 290 3.67 -11.50 -15.93
CA MET A 290 2.31 -11.99 -15.69
C MET A 290 2.06 -12.22 -14.18
N ALA A 291 3.01 -12.84 -13.48
CA ALA A 291 2.92 -13.06 -12.04
C ALA A 291 2.86 -11.73 -11.25
N PHE A 292 3.65 -10.73 -11.64
CA PHE A 292 3.60 -9.40 -11.05
C PHE A 292 2.25 -8.71 -11.29
N THR A 293 1.70 -8.78 -12.50
CA THR A 293 0.40 -8.17 -12.82
C THR A 293 -0.72 -8.82 -12.01
N ALA A 294 -0.75 -10.16 -11.94
CA ALA A 294 -1.76 -10.88 -11.19
C ALA A 294 -1.71 -10.54 -9.68
N GLU A 295 -0.51 -10.43 -9.10
CA GLU A 295 -0.36 -10.05 -7.69
C GLU A 295 -0.72 -8.58 -7.44
N ASN A 296 -0.42 -7.69 -8.40
CA ASN A 296 -0.84 -6.29 -8.32
C ASN A 296 -2.36 -6.15 -8.29
N ASP A 297 -3.06 -6.87 -9.16
CA ASP A 297 -4.53 -6.86 -9.20
C ASP A 297 -5.13 -7.43 -7.90
N ALA A 298 -4.53 -8.51 -7.36
CA ALA A 298 -4.92 -9.08 -6.08
C ALA A 298 -4.70 -8.10 -4.91
N HIS A 299 -3.57 -7.40 -4.89
CA HIS A 299 -3.28 -6.36 -3.89
C HIS A 299 -4.29 -5.21 -3.95
N ASP A 300 -4.60 -4.71 -5.15
CA ASP A 300 -5.56 -3.61 -5.32
C ASP A 300 -6.97 -4.02 -4.88
N ALA A 301 -7.41 -5.25 -5.19
CA ALA A 301 -8.68 -5.78 -4.70
C ALA A 301 -8.73 -5.88 -3.16
N LYS A 302 -7.64 -6.34 -2.51
CA LYS A 302 -7.56 -6.36 -1.04
C LYS A 302 -7.57 -4.98 -0.42
N ARG A 303 -6.90 -4.01 -1.04
CA ARG A 303 -6.89 -2.62 -0.61
C ARG A 303 -8.28 -1.97 -0.71
N GLU A 304 -9.01 -2.26 -1.78
CA GLU A 304 -10.40 -1.82 -1.94
C GLU A 304 -11.29 -2.39 -0.84
N LEU A 305 -11.17 -3.69 -0.56
CA LEU A 305 -11.91 -4.34 0.54
C LEU A 305 -11.64 -3.67 1.90
N VAL A 306 -10.38 -3.32 2.21
CA VAL A 306 -10.02 -2.57 3.43
C VAL A 306 -10.74 -1.23 3.48
N ASN A 307 -10.77 -0.50 2.37
CA ASN A 307 -11.45 0.80 2.29
C ASN A 307 -12.96 0.68 2.50
N ASP A 308 -13.57 -0.35 1.94
CA ASP A 308 -15.00 -0.64 2.11
C ASP A 308 -15.34 -0.99 3.56
N LYS A 309 -14.53 -1.84 4.22
CA LYS A 309 -14.70 -2.14 5.65
C LYS A 309 -14.53 -0.91 6.54
N LYS A 310 -13.54 -0.05 6.26
CA LYS A 310 -13.36 1.24 6.95
C LYS A 310 -14.56 2.16 6.77
N LYS A 311 -15.11 2.22 5.57
CA LYS A 311 -16.30 3.01 5.28
C LYS A 311 -17.51 2.48 6.05
N THR A 312 -17.78 1.18 5.98
CA THR A 312 -18.89 0.54 6.70
C THR A 312 -18.79 0.79 8.20
N LEU A 313 -17.61 0.61 8.80
CA LEU A 313 -17.38 0.89 10.22
C LEU A 313 -17.63 2.37 10.57
N ARG A 314 -17.22 3.29 9.72
CA ARG A 314 -17.49 4.72 9.89
C ARG A 314 -18.98 5.04 9.85
N ASP A 315 -19.70 4.40 8.92
CA ASP A 315 -21.14 4.62 8.73
C ASP A 315 -21.97 4.02 9.88
N THR A 316 -21.46 3.01 10.61
CA THR A 316 -22.12 2.46 11.82
C THR A 316 -21.92 3.31 13.07
N GLN A 317 -20.86 4.11 13.16
CA GLN A 317 -20.57 4.98 14.32
C GLN A 317 -21.71 5.92 14.73
N PRO A 318 -22.39 6.65 13.82
CA PRO A 318 -23.53 7.49 14.16
C PRO A 318 -24.71 6.70 14.74
N LEU A 319 -24.92 5.46 14.28
CA LEU A 319 -26.00 4.60 14.79
C LEU A 319 -25.73 4.24 16.26
N ILE A 320 -24.51 3.82 16.58
CA ILE A 320 -24.11 3.50 17.97
C ILE A 320 -24.32 4.70 18.87
N ARG A 321 -23.86 5.90 18.46
CA ARG A 321 -24.04 7.14 19.22
C ARG A 321 -25.53 7.46 19.44
N LYS A 322 -26.37 7.25 18.42
CA LYS A 322 -27.83 7.46 18.52
C LYS A 322 -28.45 6.48 19.51
N CYS A 323 -28.08 5.20 19.47
CA CYS A 323 -28.56 4.19 20.41
C CYS A 323 -28.12 4.51 21.84
N ALA A 324 -26.85 4.87 22.07
CA ALA A 324 -26.31 5.24 23.36
C ALA A 324 -27.01 6.50 23.92
N SER A 325 -27.24 7.52 23.10
CA SER A 325 -27.96 8.73 23.50
C SER A 325 -29.42 8.44 23.85
N SER A 326 -30.09 7.54 23.12
CA SER A 326 -31.46 7.12 23.42
C SER A 326 -31.54 6.36 24.74
N LEU A 327 -30.59 5.45 24.98
CA LEU A 327 -30.48 4.70 26.24
C LEU A 327 -30.29 5.64 27.43
N ALA A 328 -29.30 6.54 27.35
CA ALA A 328 -29.02 7.51 28.40
C ALA A 328 -30.24 8.43 28.72
N ARG A 329 -30.98 8.84 27.67
CA ARG A 329 -32.18 9.65 27.83
C ARG A 329 -33.28 8.87 28.58
N LEU A 330 -33.52 7.63 28.22
CA LEU A 330 -34.54 6.79 28.87
C LEU A 330 -34.15 6.44 30.30
N GLN A 331 -32.86 6.26 30.60
CA GLN A 331 -32.39 6.08 31.94
C GLN A 331 -32.67 7.31 32.84
N ILE A 332 -32.33 8.50 32.33
CA ILE A 332 -32.62 9.76 33.01
C ILE A 332 -34.13 9.97 33.22
N GLU A 333 -34.94 9.56 32.23
CA GLU A 333 -36.40 9.64 32.30
C GLU A 333 -36.94 8.72 33.40
N LEU A 334 -36.43 7.50 33.50
CA LEU A 334 -36.77 6.55 34.56
C LEU A 334 -36.39 7.06 35.93
N ASP A 335 -35.13 7.52 36.07
CA ASP A 335 -34.62 8.07 37.37
C ASP A 335 -35.45 9.26 37.83
N LYS A 336 -35.78 10.19 36.93
CA LYS A 336 -36.65 11.35 37.23
C LYS A 336 -38.05 10.91 37.60
N PHE A 337 -38.60 9.89 36.95
CA PHE A 337 -39.91 9.40 37.26
C PHE A 337 -39.99 8.75 38.64
N GLN A 338 -38.98 7.95 38.99
CA GLN A 338 -38.86 7.28 40.29
C GLN A 338 -38.63 8.28 41.43
N GLN A 339 -37.66 9.21 41.28
CA GLN A 339 -37.30 10.19 42.34
C GLN A 339 -38.26 11.36 42.44
N GLY A 340 -39.13 11.57 41.43
CA GLY A 340 -40.15 12.64 41.45
C GLY A 340 -41.53 12.10 41.70
N PRO A 341 -42.31 11.75 40.67
CA PRO A 341 -43.72 11.37 40.76
C PRO A 341 -43.99 10.16 41.66
N LEU A 342 -43.16 9.10 41.51
CA LEU A 342 -43.38 7.87 42.28
C LEU A 342 -43.09 8.06 43.76
N GLU A 343 -41.97 8.68 44.08
CA GLU A 343 -41.62 9.02 45.48
C GLU A 343 -42.61 10.00 46.11
N ALA A 344 -43.09 11.00 45.35
CA ALA A 344 -44.16 11.91 45.77
C ALA A 344 -45.47 11.19 46.10
N PHE A 345 -45.84 10.24 45.21
CA PHE A 345 -47.02 9.40 45.43
C PHE A 345 -46.88 8.53 46.68
N GLU A 346 -45.78 7.86 46.89
CA GLU A 346 -45.52 7.01 48.05
C GLU A 346 -45.57 7.81 49.36
N LYS A 347 -44.94 9.01 49.37
CA LYS A 347 -45.03 9.92 50.54
C LYS A 347 -46.47 10.34 50.86
N LEU A 348 -47.22 10.70 49.85
CA LEU A 348 -48.63 11.08 50.00
C LEU A 348 -49.53 9.88 50.39
N GLN A 349 -49.28 8.69 49.84
CA GLN A 349 -50.04 7.47 50.16
C GLN A 349 -49.85 7.05 51.61
N CYS A 350 -48.64 7.17 52.16
CA CYS A 350 -48.31 6.71 53.51
C CYS A 350 -48.49 7.81 54.60
N ARG A 351 -48.92 9.01 54.22
CA ARG A 351 -49.00 10.16 55.14
C ARG A 351 -50.01 9.96 56.25
N THR A 352 -49.56 9.86 57.51
CA THR A 352 -50.36 9.75 58.73
C THR A 352 -50.10 10.94 59.66
N LYS A 353 -50.91 11.09 60.77
CA LYS A 353 -50.67 12.17 61.75
C LYS A 353 -49.31 12.08 62.44
N GLU A 354 -48.77 10.88 62.61
CA GLU A 354 -47.53 10.63 63.38
C GLU A 354 -46.27 11.00 62.59
N THR A 355 -46.34 11.09 61.27
CA THR A 355 -45.19 11.45 60.44
C THR A 355 -44.78 12.93 60.50
N LEU A 356 -45.66 13.82 60.98
CA LEU A 356 -45.38 15.24 61.12
C LEU A 356 -44.68 15.59 62.44
N GLU A 357 -44.84 14.79 63.47
CA GLU A 357 -44.19 15.02 64.77
C GLU A 357 -42.70 14.62 64.71
N ASN A 358 -42.32 13.63 63.94
CA ASN A 358 -40.92 13.17 63.75
C ASN A 358 -40.07 14.06 62.81
N THR A 359 -40.69 14.85 61.93
CA THR A 359 -39.94 15.77 61.04
C THR A 359 -39.73 17.16 61.69
N ALA A 360 -40.48 17.49 62.74
CA ALA A 360 -40.30 18.77 63.46
C ALA A 360 -39.21 18.72 64.54
N THR A 361 -38.69 17.55 64.90
CA THR A 361 -37.66 17.34 65.92
C THR A 361 -36.25 17.09 65.40
N ALA A 362 -36.06 17.08 64.12
CA ALA A 362 -34.72 16.94 63.45
C ALA A 362 -34.29 18.29 62.86
N ALA A 363 -34.00 19.30 63.75
CA ALA A 363 -33.15 20.39 63.33
C ALA A 363 -31.68 19.95 63.45
N PRO A 364 -30.86 20.21 62.49
CA PRO A 364 -29.45 19.82 62.57
C PRO A 364 -28.71 20.79 63.52
N GLU A 365 -28.21 20.23 64.62
CA GLU A 365 -27.12 20.86 65.36
C GLU A 365 -25.87 20.76 64.53
N GLY A 366 -25.19 21.88 64.37
CA GLY A 366 -24.02 22.04 63.60
C GLY A 366 -22.82 21.23 64.11
N GLU A 367 -22.03 20.82 63.27
CA GLU A 367 -20.63 20.50 63.50
C GLU A 367 -19.76 21.19 62.46
N GLU A 368 -19.08 22.21 62.94
CA GLU A 368 -17.94 22.85 62.32
C GLU A 368 -16.72 21.93 62.39
N ALA A 369 -15.87 22.14 61.41
CA ALA A 369 -14.43 21.91 61.38
C ALA A 369 -13.91 20.44 61.19
N GLU A 370 -13.23 20.24 60.14
CA GLU A 370 -11.77 20.14 60.15
C GLU A 370 -11.18 20.12 58.74
N LEU A 371 -10.32 21.09 58.51
CA LEU A 371 -9.40 21.22 57.39
C LEU A 371 -8.23 20.25 57.59
N ALA A 372 -7.68 19.87 56.46
CA ALA A 372 -6.29 19.55 56.19
C ALA A 372 -5.95 18.07 55.99
N GLN A 373 -5.46 17.75 54.84
CA GLN A 373 -4.08 17.36 54.52
C GLN A 373 -3.99 16.53 53.27
N ASP A 374 -3.31 17.11 52.30
CA ASP A 374 -2.24 16.59 51.43
C ASP A 374 -2.10 15.09 51.26
N ALA A 375 -2.10 14.67 50.02
CA ALA A 375 -1.09 13.74 49.53
C ALA A 375 -0.98 13.78 48.00
N GLU A 376 0.11 14.35 47.55
CA GLU A 376 0.76 14.07 46.25
C GLU A 376 0.82 12.57 46.00
N ILE A 377 0.48 12.18 44.78
CA ILE A 377 1.07 10.98 44.20
C ILE A 377 1.52 11.31 42.78
N GLU A 378 2.81 11.22 42.66
CA GLU A 378 3.67 11.37 41.49
C GLU A 378 3.21 10.65 40.21
N ALA A 379 3.52 11.33 39.14
CA ALA A 379 3.66 10.79 37.80
C ALA A 379 4.76 9.73 37.77
N SER A 380 4.46 8.57 37.25
CA SER A 380 5.49 7.69 36.70
C SER A 380 5.18 7.36 35.22
N LYS A 381 5.99 8.00 34.35
CA LYS A 381 6.26 7.54 32.97
C LYS A 381 7.01 6.22 33.03
N PRO A 382 6.84 5.34 32.10
CA PRO A 382 7.92 4.46 31.69
C PRO A 382 8.53 4.91 30.36
N ALA A 383 9.84 4.92 30.41
CA ALA A 383 10.76 5.24 29.37
C ALA A 383 10.73 4.22 28.22
N THR A 384 10.99 4.76 27.06
CA THR A 384 11.47 4.13 25.82
C THR A 384 12.74 3.31 26.04
N SER A 385 12.83 2.14 25.43
CA SER A 385 14.12 1.55 25.06
C SER A 385 13.97 0.55 23.92
N ALA A 386 14.77 0.82 22.88
CA ALA A 386 15.31 0.05 21.79
C ALA A 386 14.35 -0.43 20.68
#